data_c56e6d024bbba52a75cb00bae773e787
#
_entry.id   c56e6d024bbba52a75cb00bae773e787
#
_cell.length_a   1.000
_cell.length_b   1.000
_cell.length_c   1.000
_cell.angle_alpha   90.00
_cell.angle_beta   90.00
_cell.angle_gamma   90.00
#
_symmetry.space_group_name_H-M   'P 1'
#
loop_
_entity.id
_entity.type
_entity.pdbx_description
1 polymer ?
#
loop_
_entity_poly.entity_id
_entity_poly.type
_entity_poly.pdbx_seq_one_letter_code
_entity_poly.pdbx_strand_id
1 'polypeptide(L)'
;MKAIFVASFVFLLAGSIPARAYAMGLDEDNVLSLLNRIDYSPALTTSGQPTEAELRLIASAGYDRIIFLAFTNHPRAVAHEDDIARGLGLQFIHIPVEWDSPNPADFVAFAAVMQTHGSGRTLVHCEVNFRASVFGFLYQVLFAGADVDEALSQMQSIWVPNDTWEAFIVRVMSDEGVDYPLP
;
A
#
# COMPACT_ATOMS: atom_id res chain seq x y z
N MET A 1 31.29 67.41 20.88
CA MET A 1 30.59 66.15 21.18
C MET A 1 29.59 65.94 20.05
N LYS A 2 29.89 64.98 19.13
CA LYS A 2 29.00 64.63 18.03
C LYS A 2 28.34 63.30 18.39
N ALA A 3 27.02 63.28 18.52
CA ALA A 3 26.22 62.08 18.77
C ALA A 3 26.04 61.30 17.46
N ILE A 4 26.43 60.05 17.47
CA ILE A 4 26.23 59.09 16.34
C ILE A 4 24.91 58.37 16.62
N PHE A 5 23.91 58.58 15.76
CA PHE A 5 22.68 57.79 15.76
C PHE A 5 22.94 56.49 14.97
N VAL A 6 22.87 55.37 15.64
CA VAL A 6 22.86 54.03 14.99
C VAL A 6 21.41 53.67 14.77
N ALA A 7 20.99 53.65 13.53
CA ALA A 7 19.68 53.16 13.10
C ALA A 7 19.74 51.65 12.99
N SER A 8 19.08 50.92 13.91
CA SER A 8 18.88 49.45 13.81
C SER A 8 17.80 49.18 12.74
N PHE A 9 18.22 48.61 11.62
CA PHE A 9 17.31 48.02 10.63
C PHE A 9 16.87 46.62 11.08
N VAL A 10 15.64 46.50 11.50
CA VAL A 10 15.02 45.17 11.75
C VAL A 10 14.56 44.64 10.41
N PHE A 11 15.26 43.64 9.91
CA PHE A 11 14.81 42.82 8.75
C PHE A 11 13.68 41.90 9.19
N LEU A 12 12.44 42.20 8.87
CA LEU A 12 11.35 41.24 8.94
C LEU A 12 11.54 40.24 7.80
N LEU A 13 12.02 39.05 8.16
CA LEU A 13 11.93 37.88 7.29
C LEU A 13 10.46 37.45 7.20
N ALA A 14 9.79 37.87 6.14
CA ALA A 14 8.52 37.31 5.74
C ALA A 14 8.77 35.85 5.30
N GLY A 15 8.62 34.92 6.23
CA GLY A 15 8.62 33.49 5.92
C GLY A 15 7.44 33.19 5.00
N SER A 16 7.73 32.91 3.73
CA SER A 16 6.77 32.33 2.79
C SER A 16 6.37 30.94 3.31
N ILE A 17 5.19 30.83 3.91
CA ILE A 17 4.53 29.55 4.17
C ILE A 17 4.26 28.93 2.81
N PRO A 18 4.77 27.71 2.51
CA PRO A 18 4.44 27.05 1.26
C PRO A 18 2.93 26.84 1.21
N ALA A 19 2.32 27.23 0.10
CA ALA A 19 0.90 27.05 -0.20
C ALA A 19 0.56 25.54 -0.38
N ARG A 20 0.61 24.77 0.71
CA ARG A 20 0.16 23.37 0.78
C ARG A 20 -1.05 23.20 1.71
N ALA A 21 -1.84 24.21 1.89
CA ALA A 21 -2.99 24.13 2.76
C ALA A 21 -4.17 24.88 2.14
N TYR A 22 -4.74 24.32 1.10
CA TYR A 22 -6.17 24.45 0.76
C TYR A 22 -6.52 23.34 -0.25
N ALA A 23 -6.26 22.09 0.08
CA ALA A 23 -7.01 20.97 -0.50
C ALA A 23 -8.31 20.92 0.29
N MET A 24 -9.41 21.20 -0.40
CA MET A 24 -10.77 21.04 0.08
C MET A 24 -10.87 19.77 0.92
N GLY A 25 -11.50 19.88 2.11
CA GLY A 25 -11.80 18.76 3.00
C GLY A 25 -12.59 17.66 2.29
N LEU A 26 -11.87 16.80 1.62
CA LEU A 26 -12.33 15.47 1.30
C LEU A 26 -12.06 14.69 2.60
N ASP A 27 -13.15 14.32 3.26
CA ASP A 27 -13.11 13.50 4.45
C ASP A 27 -12.14 12.33 4.20
N GLU A 28 -11.09 12.20 5.04
CA GLU A 28 -10.19 11.04 5.01
C GLU A 28 -10.99 9.73 5.11
N ASP A 29 -12.17 9.78 5.71
CA ASP A 29 -13.14 8.68 5.77
C ASP A 29 -13.66 8.24 4.38
N ASN A 30 -13.63 9.07 3.36
CA ASN A 30 -14.15 8.75 2.02
C ASN A 30 -13.16 7.98 1.12
N VAL A 31 -11.88 7.98 1.44
CA VAL A 31 -10.86 7.09 0.79
C VAL A 31 -11.03 5.63 1.25
N LEU A 32 -11.86 5.41 2.25
CA LEU A 32 -11.88 4.22 3.08
C LEU A 32 -12.93 3.19 2.66
N SER A 33 -13.65 3.40 1.57
CA SER A 33 -14.64 2.43 1.07
C SER A 33 -14.08 1.36 0.14
N LEU A 34 -12.74 1.23 0.04
CA LEU A 34 -12.11 0.19 -0.76
C LEU A 34 -12.61 -1.20 -0.34
N LEU A 35 -12.95 -2.01 -1.34
CA LEU A 35 -13.49 -3.35 -1.13
C LEU A 35 -12.55 -4.20 -0.24
N ASN A 36 -13.05 -4.71 0.88
CA ASN A 36 -12.30 -5.59 1.79
C ASN A 36 -10.95 -5.00 2.22
N ARG A 37 -10.89 -3.72 2.53
CA ARG A 37 -9.66 -3.02 2.90
C ARG A 37 -9.07 -3.54 4.21
N ILE A 38 -7.73 -3.67 4.24
CA ILE A 38 -6.92 -3.84 5.45
C ILE A 38 -5.80 -2.80 5.44
N ASP A 39 -5.65 -2.05 6.53
CA ASP A 39 -4.47 -1.22 6.79
C ASP A 39 -3.52 -1.98 7.70
N TYR A 40 -2.54 -2.65 7.11
CA TYR A 40 -1.51 -3.36 7.88
C TYR A 40 -0.57 -2.41 8.61
N SER A 41 -0.28 -1.27 8.00
CA SER A 41 0.55 -0.23 8.59
C SER A 41 0.27 1.12 7.91
N PRO A 42 0.79 2.25 8.42
CA PRO A 42 0.71 3.54 7.73
C PRO A 42 1.28 3.52 6.30
N ALA A 43 2.18 2.57 5.99
CA ALA A 43 2.84 2.43 4.70
C ALA A 43 2.22 1.37 3.78
N LEU A 44 1.39 0.45 4.31
CA LEU A 44 0.85 -0.67 3.56
C LEU A 44 -0.65 -0.85 3.80
N THR A 45 -1.41 -0.64 2.75
CA THR A 45 -2.85 -0.96 2.67
C THR A 45 -3.07 -2.05 1.63
N THR A 46 -3.97 -2.99 1.89
CA THR A 46 -4.45 -3.96 0.88
C THR A 46 -5.94 -3.81 0.63
N SER A 47 -6.40 -4.12 -0.59
CA SER A 47 -7.82 -4.05 -0.94
C SER A 47 -8.20 -4.97 -2.12
N GLY A 48 -9.50 -5.08 -2.38
CA GLY A 48 -9.99 -5.51 -3.69
C GLY A 48 -9.75 -4.45 -4.75
N GLN A 49 -10.20 -4.72 -5.98
CA GLN A 49 -10.01 -3.82 -7.13
C GLN A 49 -10.63 -2.45 -6.87
N PRO A 50 -9.84 -1.36 -6.86
CA PRO A 50 -10.37 0.00 -6.83
C PRO A 50 -11.11 0.33 -8.13
N THR A 51 -12.14 1.15 -8.04
CA THR A 51 -12.73 1.82 -9.19
C THR A 51 -11.85 2.97 -9.68
N GLU A 52 -12.09 3.47 -10.89
CA GLU A 52 -11.35 4.64 -11.39
C GLU A 52 -11.52 5.88 -10.48
N ALA A 53 -12.71 6.06 -9.88
CA ALA A 53 -12.94 7.15 -8.93
C ALA A 53 -12.09 6.98 -7.65
N GLU A 54 -12.01 5.76 -7.14
CA GLU A 54 -11.18 5.45 -5.97
C GLU A 54 -9.68 5.58 -6.26
N LEU A 55 -9.21 5.30 -7.48
CA LEU A 55 -7.81 5.55 -7.87
C LEU A 55 -7.45 7.04 -7.72
N ARG A 56 -8.35 7.97 -8.05
CA ARG A 56 -8.15 9.40 -7.85
C ARG A 56 -8.07 9.78 -6.38
N LEU A 57 -8.91 9.16 -5.55
CA LEU A 57 -8.90 9.37 -4.09
C LEU A 57 -7.61 8.82 -3.47
N ILE A 58 -7.14 7.64 -3.90
CA ILE A 58 -5.89 7.02 -3.47
C ILE A 58 -4.71 7.97 -3.74
N ALA A 59 -4.61 8.54 -4.95
CA ALA A 59 -3.57 9.50 -5.28
C ALA A 59 -3.67 10.76 -4.38
N SER A 60 -4.88 11.28 -4.15
CA SER A 60 -5.11 12.45 -3.29
C SER A 60 -4.82 12.18 -1.82
N ALA A 61 -4.96 10.92 -1.35
CA ALA A 61 -4.67 10.49 0.02
C ALA A 61 -3.16 10.27 0.27
N GLY A 62 -2.30 10.57 -0.70
CA GLY A 62 -0.86 10.52 -0.55
C GLY A 62 -0.28 9.10 -0.66
N TYR A 63 -0.93 8.22 -1.38
CA TYR A 63 -0.28 7.00 -1.85
C TYR A 63 0.69 7.34 -2.98
N ASP A 64 1.78 6.61 -3.04
CA ASP A 64 2.85 6.78 -4.02
C ASP A 64 2.86 5.66 -5.05
N ARG A 65 2.32 4.50 -4.66
CA ARG A 65 2.43 3.29 -5.46
C ARG A 65 1.20 2.40 -5.34
N ILE A 66 0.89 1.73 -6.46
CA ILE A 66 -0.05 0.63 -6.56
C ILE A 66 0.70 -0.62 -7.00
N ILE A 67 0.44 -1.74 -6.32
CA ILE A 67 0.87 -3.09 -6.74
C ILE A 67 -0.38 -3.91 -7.02
N PHE A 68 -0.54 -4.36 -8.26
CA PHE A 68 -1.67 -5.16 -8.71
C PHE A 68 -1.29 -6.63 -8.83
N LEU A 69 -2.02 -7.51 -8.12
CA LEU A 69 -1.69 -8.94 -8.02
C LEU A 69 -2.63 -9.86 -8.82
N ALA A 70 -3.69 -9.33 -9.41
CA ALA A 70 -4.58 -10.15 -10.23
C ALA A 70 -4.28 -9.98 -11.73
N PHE A 71 -4.93 -10.78 -12.54
CA PHE A 71 -4.90 -10.63 -13.99
C PHE A 71 -5.88 -9.56 -14.45
N THR A 72 -5.60 -8.91 -15.57
CA THR A 72 -6.43 -7.82 -16.11
C THR A 72 -7.74 -8.28 -16.75
N ASN A 73 -7.98 -9.59 -16.86
CA ASN A 73 -9.16 -10.18 -17.49
C ASN A 73 -10.26 -10.61 -16.48
N HIS A 74 -10.15 -10.22 -15.21
CA HIS A 74 -11.21 -10.53 -14.24
C HIS A 74 -12.39 -9.53 -14.33
N PRO A 75 -13.60 -9.90 -13.85
CA PRO A 75 -14.81 -9.09 -14.06
C PRO A 75 -14.79 -7.67 -13.44
N ARG A 76 -13.94 -7.44 -12.47
CA ARG A 76 -13.80 -6.14 -11.78
C ARG A 76 -12.66 -5.29 -12.32
N ALA A 77 -11.87 -5.81 -13.28
CA ALA A 77 -10.69 -5.10 -13.78
C ALA A 77 -11.05 -3.73 -14.36
N VAL A 78 -10.28 -2.73 -14.05
CA VAL A 78 -10.37 -1.40 -14.63
C VAL A 78 -9.52 -1.37 -15.90
N ALA A 79 -10.15 -1.03 -17.02
CA ALA A 79 -9.43 -0.93 -18.28
C ALA A 79 -8.35 0.16 -18.21
N HIS A 80 -7.14 -0.14 -18.66
CA HIS A 80 -6.01 0.81 -18.67
C HIS A 80 -5.67 1.39 -17.28
N GLU A 81 -5.84 0.59 -16.23
CA GLU A 81 -5.56 1.02 -14.85
C GLU A 81 -4.13 1.55 -14.67
N ASP A 82 -3.17 0.95 -15.34
CA ASP A 82 -1.77 1.38 -15.34
C ASP A 82 -1.58 2.78 -15.92
N ASP A 83 -2.28 3.14 -16.99
CA ASP A 83 -2.22 4.48 -17.58
C ASP A 83 -2.93 5.49 -16.69
N ILE A 84 -4.07 5.13 -16.08
CA ILE A 84 -4.80 5.96 -15.12
C ILE A 84 -3.92 6.25 -13.91
N ALA A 85 -3.34 5.22 -13.29
CA ALA A 85 -2.48 5.36 -12.12
C ALA A 85 -1.26 6.24 -12.40
N ARG A 86 -0.56 6.01 -13.52
CA ARG A 86 0.57 6.85 -13.95
C ARG A 86 0.15 8.30 -14.23
N GLY A 87 -1.00 8.50 -14.85
CA GLY A 87 -1.57 9.84 -15.08
C GLY A 87 -1.90 10.59 -13.79
N LEU A 88 -2.13 9.89 -12.69
CA LEU A 88 -2.33 10.43 -11.35
C LEU A 88 -1.03 10.60 -10.56
N GLY A 89 0.13 10.27 -11.13
CA GLY A 89 1.43 10.35 -10.48
C GLY A 89 1.77 9.16 -9.59
N LEU A 90 1.00 8.07 -9.66
CA LEU A 90 1.26 6.84 -8.92
C LEU A 90 2.20 5.92 -9.70
N GLN A 91 3.15 5.29 -9.01
CA GLN A 91 3.90 4.18 -9.57
C GLN A 91 2.96 2.96 -9.66
N PHE A 92 2.83 2.36 -10.85
CA PHE A 92 2.03 1.15 -11.04
C PHE A 92 2.93 -0.05 -11.34
N ILE A 93 2.77 -1.11 -10.55
CA ILE A 93 3.53 -2.36 -10.68
C ILE A 93 2.54 -3.51 -10.76
N HIS A 94 2.69 -4.36 -11.78
CA HIS A 94 1.83 -5.52 -11.98
C HIS A 94 2.64 -6.80 -11.76
N ILE A 95 2.21 -7.59 -10.78
CA ILE A 95 2.76 -8.92 -10.45
C ILE A 95 1.59 -9.89 -10.50
N PRO A 96 1.25 -10.47 -11.67
CA PRO A 96 0.09 -11.35 -11.79
C PRO A 96 0.35 -12.69 -11.09
N VAL A 97 -0.44 -12.97 -10.05
CA VAL A 97 -0.36 -14.18 -9.23
C VAL A 97 -1.48 -15.14 -9.60
N GLU A 98 -1.14 -16.37 -9.98
CA GLU A 98 -2.10 -17.43 -10.28
C GLU A 98 -2.89 -17.80 -9.02
N TRP A 99 -4.23 -17.94 -9.19
CA TRP A 99 -5.09 -18.25 -8.06
C TRP A 99 -4.94 -19.70 -7.58
N ASP A 100 -4.91 -20.64 -8.53
CA ASP A 100 -4.90 -22.07 -8.24
C ASP A 100 -3.50 -22.65 -8.02
N SER A 101 -2.45 -21.86 -8.31
CA SER A 101 -1.05 -22.25 -8.10
C SER A 101 -0.14 -21.05 -7.86
N PRO A 102 -0.32 -20.33 -6.73
CA PRO A 102 0.51 -19.18 -6.40
C PRO A 102 1.98 -19.60 -6.25
N ASN A 103 2.89 -18.80 -6.85
CA ASN A 103 4.30 -19.13 -6.88
C ASN A 103 5.05 -18.28 -5.84
N PRO A 104 5.88 -18.89 -4.95
CA PRO A 104 6.72 -18.13 -4.03
C PRO A 104 7.60 -17.08 -4.69
N ALA A 105 8.02 -17.27 -5.93
CA ALA A 105 8.80 -16.27 -6.68
C ALA A 105 8.02 -14.95 -6.88
N ASP A 106 6.69 -14.99 -6.97
CA ASP A 106 5.87 -13.78 -7.09
C ASP A 106 5.90 -12.98 -5.78
N PHE A 107 5.92 -13.68 -4.64
CA PHE A 107 6.09 -13.02 -3.34
C PHE A 107 7.49 -12.43 -3.18
N VAL A 108 8.55 -13.13 -3.61
CA VAL A 108 9.91 -12.60 -3.60
C VAL A 108 10.01 -11.31 -4.44
N ALA A 109 9.42 -11.31 -5.63
CA ALA A 109 9.36 -10.11 -6.48
C ALA A 109 8.61 -8.96 -5.80
N PHE A 110 7.47 -9.25 -5.16
CA PHE A 110 6.70 -8.29 -4.39
C PHE A 110 7.49 -7.72 -3.20
N ALA A 111 8.12 -8.58 -2.40
CA ALA A 111 8.92 -8.17 -1.25
C ALA A 111 10.11 -7.28 -1.67
N ALA A 112 10.79 -7.63 -2.75
CA ALA A 112 11.86 -6.82 -3.32
C ALA A 112 11.37 -5.41 -3.71
N VAL A 113 10.21 -5.31 -4.36
CA VAL A 113 9.57 -4.03 -4.70
C VAL A 113 9.23 -3.24 -3.43
N MET A 114 8.67 -3.88 -2.42
CA MET A 114 8.33 -3.22 -1.16
C MET A 114 9.54 -2.64 -0.44
N GLN A 115 10.65 -3.38 -0.41
CA GLN A 115 11.90 -2.97 0.26
C GLN A 115 12.62 -1.82 -0.45
N THR A 116 12.43 -1.64 -1.75
CA THR A 116 13.12 -0.58 -2.52
C THR A 116 12.44 0.78 -2.43
N HIS A 117 11.21 0.88 -1.90
CA HIS A 117 10.39 2.11 -2.01
C HIS A 117 10.55 3.11 -0.85
N GLY A 118 11.39 2.87 0.14
CA GLY A 118 11.56 3.81 1.27
C GLY A 118 10.28 4.00 2.09
N SER A 119 9.95 5.27 2.42
CA SER A 119 8.83 5.63 3.31
C SER A 119 7.49 5.91 2.62
N GLY A 120 7.35 5.58 1.33
CA GLY A 120 6.12 5.84 0.56
C GLY A 120 4.96 4.92 0.95
N ARG A 121 3.72 5.40 0.75
CA ARG A 121 2.51 4.59 0.97
C ARG A 121 2.19 3.73 -0.23
N THR A 122 1.94 2.46 0.00
CA THR A 122 1.62 1.48 -1.04
C THR A 122 0.22 0.93 -0.85
N LEU A 123 -0.57 0.94 -1.91
CA LEU A 123 -1.76 0.12 -2.03
C LEU A 123 -1.41 -1.16 -2.79
N VAL A 124 -1.68 -2.31 -2.19
CA VAL A 124 -1.64 -3.61 -2.86
C VAL A 124 -3.07 -4.06 -3.10
N HIS A 125 -3.42 -4.41 -4.31
CA HIS A 125 -4.76 -4.90 -4.58
C HIS A 125 -4.80 -6.10 -5.51
N CYS A 126 -5.93 -6.78 -5.47
CA CYS A 126 -6.30 -7.81 -6.44
C CYS A 126 -7.80 -7.70 -6.73
N GLU A 127 -8.48 -8.75 -7.15
CA GLU A 127 -9.92 -8.69 -7.45
C GLU A 127 -10.78 -8.36 -6.21
N VAL A 128 -10.57 -9.11 -5.09
CA VAL A 128 -11.40 -9.02 -3.87
C VAL A 128 -10.58 -9.00 -2.57
N ASN A 129 -9.32 -8.66 -2.62
CA ASN A 129 -8.34 -8.64 -1.53
C ASN A 129 -7.85 -10.00 -1.03
N PHE A 130 -8.19 -11.12 -1.63
CA PHE A 130 -7.73 -12.43 -1.12
C PHE A 130 -6.22 -12.62 -1.31
N ARG A 131 -5.70 -12.46 -2.56
CA ARG A 131 -4.25 -12.50 -2.83
C ARG A 131 -3.50 -11.41 -2.06
N ALA A 132 -4.03 -10.18 -2.13
CA ALA A 132 -3.35 -9.03 -1.57
C ALA A 132 -3.26 -9.08 -0.05
N SER A 133 -4.29 -9.59 0.65
CA SER A 133 -4.24 -9.77 2.10
C SER A 133 -3.19 -10.79 2.53
N VAL A 134 -3.04 -11.90 1.81
CA VAL A 134 -1.98 -12.89 2.08
C VAL A 134 -0.58 -12.29 1.86
N PHE A 135 -0.37 -11.56 0.77
CA PHE A 135 0.91 -10.89 0.51
C PHE A 135 1.21 -9.80 1.55
N GLY A 136 0.19 -9.06 2.00
CA GLY A 136 0.30 -8.09 3.09
C GLY A 136 0.68 -8.77 4.41
N PHE A 137 -0.01 -9.83 4.79
CA PHE A 137 0.28 -10.64 5.97
C PHE A 137 1.73 -11.13 5.98
N LEU A 138 2.13 -11.83 4.91
CA LEU A 138 3.49 -12.36 4.80
C LEU A 138 4.55 -11.27 4.90
N TYR A 139 4.34 -10.13 4.23
CA TYR A 139 5.28 -9.02 4.29
C TYR A 139 5.39 -8.41 5.69
N GLN A 140 4.27 -8.24 6.39
CA GLN A 140 4.26 -7.69 7.74
C GLN A 140 5.01 -8.59 8.72
N VAL A 141 4.80 -9.89 8.64
CA VAL A 141 5.48 -10.86 9.52
C VAL A 141 6.96 -10.99 9.19
N LEU A 142 7.30 -11.20 7.91
CA LEU A 142 8.67 -11.54 7.50
C LEU A 142 9.62 -10.35 7.45
N PHE A 143 9.12 -9.14 7.12
CA PHE A 143 9.99 -7.98 6.85
C PHE A 143 9.68 -6.73 7.69
N ALA A 144 8.48 -6.64 8.28
CA ALA A 144 8.10 -5.47 9.09
C ALA A 144 8.09 -5.76 10.61
N GLY A 145 8.33 -7.01 11.02
CA GLY A 145 8.40 -7.40 12.44
C GLY A 145 7.05 -7.39 13.16
N ALA A 146 5.94 -7.52 12.41
CA ALA A 146 4.63 -7.62 13.01
C ALA A 146 4.45 -8.94 13.77
N ASP A 147 3.60 -8.92 14.80
CA ASP A 147 3.15 -10.12 15.48
C ASP A 147 2.37 -11.01 14.52
N VAL A 148 2.66 -12.31 14.54
CA VAL A 148 2.06 -13.29 13.60
C VAL A 148 0.57 -13.41 13.81
N ASP A 149 0.11 -13.50 15.07
CA ASP A 149 -1.30 -13.73 15.40
C ASP A 149 -2.13 -12.48 15.07
N GLU A 150 -1.58 -11.28 15.31
CA GLU A 150 -2.23 -10.03 14.96
C GLU A 150 -2.38 -9.89 13.44
N ALA A 151 -1.30 -10.06 12.68
CA ALA A 151 -1.32 -9.96 11.22
C ALA A 151 -2.20 -11.05 10.58
N LEU A 152 -2.21 -12.28 11.14
CA LEU A 152 -3.08 -13.37 10.72
C LEU A 152 -4.55 -13.01 10.96
N SER A 153 -4.88 -12.49 12.14
CA SER A 153 -6.24 -12.06 12.47
C SER A 153 -6.74 -10.98 11.52
N GLN A 154 -5.89 -10.00 11.16
CA GLN A 154 -6.22 -8.99 10.16
C GLN A 154 -6.52 -9.62 8.80
N MET A 155 -5.69 -10.51 8.30
CA MET A 155 -5.92 -11.22 7.04
C MET A 155 -7.21 -12.04 7.09
N GLN A 156 -7.43 -12.81 8.15
CA GLN A 156 -8.60 -13.66 8.33
C GLN A 156 -9.90 -12.88 8.53
N SER A 157 -9.84 -11.58 8.84
CA SER A 157 -11.03 -10.73 8.85
C SER A 157 -11.68 -10.58 7.47
N ILE A 158 -10.93 -10.86 6.40
CA ILE A 158 -11.41 -10.83 5.02
C ILE A 158 -11.83 -12.22 4.54
N TRP A 159 -11.00 -13.23 4.78
CA TRP A 159 -11.27 -14.60 4.38
C TRP A 159 -10.33 -15.57 5.07
N VAL A 160 -10.74 -16.83 5.15
CA VAL A 160 -9.86 -17.93 5.60
C VAL A 160 -9.25 -18.56 4.35
N PRO A 161 -7.90 -18.60 4.22
CA PRO A 161 -7.23 -19.23 3.09
C PRO A 161 -7.66 -20.69 2.90
N ASN A 162 -7.82 -21.10 1.64
CA ASN A 162 -8.03 -22.50 1.30
C ASN A 162 -6.69 -23.26 1.31
N ASP A 163 -6.75 -24.58 1.17
CA ASP A 163 -5.57 -25.47 1.22
C ASP A 163 -4.41 -25.01 0.31
N THR A 164 -4.73 -24.48 -0.89
CA THR A 164 -3.73 -23.97 -1.83
C THR A 164 -3.00 -22.75 -1.28
N TRP A 165 -3.73 -21.82 -0.70
CA TRP A 165 -3.17 -20.58 -0.16
C TRP A 165 -2.54 -20.79 1.22
N GLU A 166 -3.04 -21.73 2.01
CA GLU A 166 -2.34 -22.19 3.24
C GLU A 166 -1.00 -22.81 2.91
N ALA A 167 -0.95 -23.74 1.94
CA ALA A 167 0.30 -24.33 1.48
C ALA A 167 1.29 -23.29 0.95
N PHE A 168 0.80 -22.26 0.25
CA PHE A 168 1.62 -21.14 -0.20
C PHE A 168 2.19 -20.33 0.98
N ILE A 169 1.38 -20.00 1.98
CA ILE A 169 1.83 -19.30 3.20
C ILE A 169 2.93 -20.08 3.89
N VAL A 170 2.68 -21.37 4.17
CA VAL A 170 3.65 -22.26 4.82
C VAL A 170 4.95 -22.31 4.04
N ARG A 171 4.87 -22.43 2.72
CA ARG A 171 6.05 -22.52 1.86
C ARG A 171 6.86 -21.23 1.92
N VAL A 172 6.24 -20.07 1.78
CA VAL A 172 6.93 -18.78 1.83
C VAL A 172 7.55 -18.53 3.21
N MET A 173 6.83 -18.82 4.29
CA MET A 173 7.35 -18.69 5.65
C MET A 173 8.57 -19.60 5.88
N SER A 174 8.48 -20.87 5.44
CA SER A 174 9.58 -21.84 5.55
C SER A 174 10.81 -21.45 4.73
N ASP A 175 10.63 -20.92 3.53
CA ASP A 175 11.73 -20.45 2.67
C ASP A 175 12.50 -19.27 3.32
N GLU A 176 11.83 -18.47 4.18
CA GLU A 176 12.41 -17.40 5.00
C GLU A 176 12.85 -17.86 6.41
N GLY A 177 12.80 -19.15 6.69
CA GLY A 177 13.26 -19.75 7.96
C GLY A 177 12.32 -19.53 9.14
N VAL A 178 11.07 -19.22 8.89
CA VAL A 178 10.03 -19.05 9.91
C VAL A 178 9.14 -20.28 9.95
N ASP A 179 9.15 -21.00 11.09
CA ASP A 179 8.19 -22.08 11.33
C ASP A 179 6.81 -21.48 11.61
N TYR A 180 5.88 -21.67 10.70
CA TYR A 180 4.51 -21.23 10.85
C TYR A 180 3.64 -22.44 11.20
N PRO A 181 3.10 -22.50 12.43
CA PRO A 181 2.17 -23.55 12.79
C PRO A 181 0.85 -23.31 12.06
N LEU A 182 0.47 -24.27 11.22
CA LEU A 182 -0.92 -24.33 10.75
C LEU A 182 -1.81 -24.64 11.95
N PRO A 183 -2.97 -23.99 12.04
CA PRO A 183 -3.95 -24.28 13.08
C PRO A 183 -4.52 -25.70 12.96
#